data_d61e751f566ab93f4a02b167a25b3c66
#
_entry.id   d61e751f566ab93f4a02b167a25b3c66
#
_cell.length_a   1.000
_cell.length_b   1.000
_cell.length_c   1.000
_cell.angle_alpha   90.00
_cell.angle_beta   90.00
_cell.angle_gamma   90.00
#
_symmetry.space_group_name_H-M   'P 1'
#
loop_
_entity.id
_entity.type
_entity.pdbx_description
1 polymer ?
#
loop_
_entity_poly.entity_id
_entity_poly.type
_entity_poly.pdbx_seq_one_letter_code
_entity_poly.pdbx_strand_id
1 'polypeptide(L)'
;VFMAPGYTLLAWSVWQTVRTVQGKKTFNTWLAPAIIIAVMFAGSFYLYTSNPASPAWERVLLSVMVLATVITGILLIVFGFRQKLPLAGWLFIINLVGIFLLNGLARMDDQTIALQWIEESINAISWLCFAIASKKIYEYTRDNFGVK
;
A
#
# COMPACT_ATOMS: atom_id res chain seq x y z
N VAL A 1 -3.97 14.41 0.01
CA VAL A 1 -3.05 14.74 1.14
C VAL A 1 -3.12 13.69 2.24
N PHE A 2 -4.31 13.26 2.71
CA PHE A 2 -4.46 12.32 3.84
C PHE A 2 -4.18 10.85 3.51
N MET A 3 -4.09 10.46 2.25
CA MET A 3 -3.84 9.07 1.87
C MET A 3 -2.41 8.60 2.17
N ALA A 4 -1.41 9.43 1.95
CA ALA A 4 -0.01 9.05 2.14
C ALA A 4 0.33 8.62 3.59
N PRO A 5 -0.11 9.34 4.66
CA PRO A 5 0.02 8.86 6.03
C PRO A 5 -0.65 7.51 6.28
N GLY A 6 -1.86 7.31 5.74
CA GLY A 6 -2.60 6.06 5.88
C GLY A 6 -1.84 4.88 5.29
N TYR A 7 -1.29 5.01 4.08
CA TYR A 7 -0.46 3.97 3.46
C TYR A 7 0.85 3.73 4.21
N THR A 8 1.46 4.76 4.77
CA THR A 8 2.68 4.61 5.59
C THR A 8 2.39 3.81 6.86
N LEU A 9 1.27 4.09 7.55
CA LEU A 9 0.83 3.33 8.71
C LEU A 9 0.46 1.88 8.36
N LEU A 10 -0.18 1.66 7.22
CA LEU A 10 -0.52 0.33 6.73
C LEU A 10 0.76 -0.48 6.45
N ALA A 11 1.73 0.10 5.73
CA ALA A 11 3.02 -0.54 5.45
C ALA A 11 3.75 -0.92 6.75
N TRP A 12 3.76 -0.03 7.74
CA TRP A 12 4.35 -0.29 9.04
C TRP A 12 3.65 -1.43 9.78
N SER A 13 2.31 -1.41 9.82
CA SER A 13 1.51 -2.46 10.48
C SER A 13 1.74 -3.83 9.86
N VAL A 14 1.74 -3.92 8.52
CA VAL A 14 2.03 -5.16 7.79
C VAL A 14 3.45 -5.64 8.08
N TRP A 15 4.45 -4.75 8.08
CA TRP A 15 5.83 -5.10 8.39
C TRP A 15 5.98 -5.64 9.83
N GLN A 16 5.33 -5.02 10.82
CA GLN A 16 5.30 -5.51 12.20
C GLN A 16 4.66 -6.89 12.29
N THR A 17 3.53 -7.10 11.63
CA THR A 17 2.84 -8.41 11.60
C THR A 17 3.75 -9.49 11.02
N VAL A 18 4.41 -9.22 9.89
CA VAL A 18 5.36 -10.16 9.27
C VAL A 18 6.50 -10.51 10.24
N ARG A 19 7.04 -9.53 10.97
CA ARG A 19 8.09 -9.77 11.98
C ARG A 19 7.60 -10.61 13.15
N THR A 20 6.40 -10.33 13.66
CA THR A 20 5.79 -11.10 14.76
C THR A 20 5.65 -12.56 14.37
N VAL A 21 5.11 -12.84 13.20
CA VAL A 21 4.92 -14.20 12.70
C VAL A 21 6.27 -14.93 12.48
N GLN A 22 7.33 -14.18 12.15
CA GLN A 22 8.69 -14.72 12.03
C GLN A 22 9.42 -14.92 13.38
N GLY A 23 8.75 -14.66 14.52
CA GLY A 23 9.37 -14.72 15.85
C GLY A 23 10.44 -13.67 16.10
N LYS A 24 10.53 -12.63 15.25
CA LYS A 24 11.49 -11.54 15.41
C LYS A 24 10.95 -10.49 16.38
N LYS A 25 11.84 -9.90 17.20
CA LYS A 25 11.46 -8.79 18.06
C LYS A 25 10.78 -7.68 17.25
N THR A 26 9.58 -7.33 17.64
CA THR A 26 8.86 -6.18 17.09
C THR A 26 9.40 -4.91 17.74
N PHE A 27 9.58 -3.87 16.93
CA PHE A 27 9.84 -2.55 17.48
C PHE A 27 8.51 -1.99 17.98
N ASN A 28 8.34 -1.93 19.28
CA ASN A 28 7.12 -1.37 19.90
C ASN A 28 7.07 0.16 19.82
N THR A 29 7.57 0.71 18.74
CA THR A 29 7.63 2.17 18.59
C THR A 29 6.87 2.59 17.36
N TRP A 30 5.72 3.22 17.58
CA TRP A 30 5.05 4.04 16.59
C TRP A 30 5.89 5.29 16.22
N LEU A 31 7.05 5.43 16.83
CA LEU A 31 7.96 6.56 16.59
C LEU A 31 8.47 6.58 15.15
N ALA A 32 8.82 5.42 14.58
CA ALA A 32 9.34 5.36 13.23
C ALA A 32 8.33 5.84 12.16
N PRO A 33 7.10 5.32 12.08
CA PRO A 33 6.12 5.85 11.14
C PRO A 33 5.73 7.30 11.46
N ALA A 34 5.70 7.71 12.73
CA ALA A 34 5.43 9.09 13.11
C ALA A 34 6.52 10.05 12.60
N ILE A 35 7.79 9.68 12.70
CA ILE A 35 8.91 10.46 12.15
C ILE A 35 8.81 10.54 10.63
N ILE A 36 8.56 9.43 9.95
CA ILE A 36 8.41 9.42 8.47
C ILE A 36 7.28 10.37 8.05
N ILE A 37 6.13 10.29 8.71
CA ILE A 37 4.98 11.15 8.43
C ILE A 37 5.33 12.62 8.72
N ALA A 38 5.97 12.91 9.84
CA ALA A 38 6.37 14.28 10.20
C ALA A 38 7.35 14.88 9.19
N VAL A 39 8.37 14.13 8.78
CA VAL A 39 9.34 14.55 7.75
C VAL A 39 8.67 14.77 6.41
N MET A 40 7.76 13.88 6.01
CA MET A 40 6.99 14.00 4.78
C MET A 40 6.16 15.29 4.77
N PHE A 41 5.42 15.59 5.85
CA PHE A 41 4.63 16.81 5.94
C PHE A 41 5.48 18.06 6.02
N ALA A 42 6.56 18.06 6.81
CA ALA A 42 7.48 19.19 6.91
C ALA A 42 8.13 19.49 5.55
N GLY A 43 8.60 18.47 4.83
CA GLY A 43 9.17 18.62 3.49
C GLY A 43 8.15 19.13 2.47
N SER A 44 6.94 18.58 2.47
CA SER A 44 5.87 19.03 1.57
C SER A 44 5.44 20.47 1.88
N PHE A 45 5.33 20.84 3.15
CA PHE A 45 5.01 22.20 3.59
C PHE A 45 6.10 23.20 3.19
N TYR A 46 7.36 22.84 3.38
CA TYR A 46 8.49 23.67 2.95
C TYR A 46 8.48 23.91 1.42
N LEU A 47 8.26 22.88 0.63
CA LEU A 47 8.16 23.00 -0.82
C LEU A 47 6.96 23.87 -1.26
N TYR A 48 5.83 23.70 -0.59
CA TYR A 48 4.64 24.51 -0.85
C TYR A 48 4.87 26.00 -0.54
N THR A 49 5.48 26.31 0.61
CA THR A 49 5.75 27.70 1.01
C THR A 49 6.82 28.36 0.15
N SER A 50 7.81 27.58 -0.33
CA SER A 50 8.89 28.09 -1.19
C SER A 50 8.42 28.39 -2.61
N ASN A 51 7.51 27.58 -3.17
CA ASN A 51 6.95 27.78 -4.50
C ASN A 51 5.56 27.14 -4.61
N PRO A 52 4.48 27.86 -4.23
CA PRO A 52 3.11 27.32 -4.24
C PRO A 52 2.61 26.89 -5.62
N ALA A 53 3.13 27.50 -6.69
CA ALA A 53 2.75 27.17 -8.07
C ALA A 53 3.41 25.87 -8.57
N SER A 54 4.40 25.36 -7.87
CA SER A 54 5.09 24.12 -8.24
C SER A 54 4.35 22.88 -7.69
N PRO A 55 4.10 21.85 -8.50
CA PRO A 55 3.52 20.59 -8.02
C PRO A 55 4.53 19.72 -7.25
N ALA A 56 5.68 20.25 -6.87
CA ALA A 56 6.74 19.47 -6.22
C ALA A 56 6.29 18.86 -4.88
N TRP A 57 5.52 19.59 -4.08
CA TRP A 57 5.00 19.10 -2.80
C TRP A 57 4.02 17.93 -2.97
N GLU A 58 3.19 17.95 -4.03
CA GLU A 58 2.28 16.84 -4.36
C GLU A 58 3.08 15.60 -4.78
N ARG A 59 4.14 15.78 -5.56
CA ARG A 59 5.00 14.68 -6.02
C ARG A 59 5.68 13.96 -4.86
N VAL A 60 6.08 14.68 -3.81
CA VAL A 60 6.63 14.06 -2.58
C VAL A 60 5.59 13.15 -1.93
N LEU A 61 4.36 13.64 -1.73
CA LEU A 61 3.28 12.86 -1.12
C LEU A 61 2.91 11.63 -1.95
N LEU A 62 2.80 11.80 -3.27
CA LEU A 62 2.53 10.70 -4.21
C LEU A 62 3.65 9.66 -4.19
N SER A 63 4.91 10.09 -4.17
CA SER A 63 6.05 9.17 -4.14
C SER A 63 6.06 8.33 -2.87
N VAL A 64 5.81 8.94 -1.70
CA VAL A 64 5.71 8.21 -0.43
C VAL A 64 4.54 7.22 -0.47
N MET A 65 3.38 7.63 -0.98
CA MET A 65 2.22 6.75 -1.11
C MET A 65 2.52 5.54 -2.02
N VAL A 66 3.12 5.77 -3.18
CA VAL A 66 3.49 4.69 -4.12
C VAL A 66 4.49 3.74 -3.48
N LEU A 67 5.55 4.26 -2.84
CA LEU A 67 6.55 3.43 -2.16
C LEU A 67 5.92 2.60 -1.04
N ALA A 68 5.08 3.20 -0.21
CA ALA A 68 4.39 2.50 0.87
C ALA A 68 3.48 1.39 0.32
N THR A 69 2.75 1.65 -0.77
CA THR A 69 1.88 0.67 -1.44
C THR A 69 2.69 -0.50 -2.00
N VAL A 70 3.79 -0.23 -2.69
CA VAL A 70 4.67 -1.27 -3.26
C VAL A 70 5.28 -2.12 -2.16
N ILE A 71 5.83 -1.49 -1.11
CA ILE A 71 6.42 -2.21 0.04
C ILE A 71 5.36 -3.09 0.69
N THR A 72 4.15 -2.56 0.96
CA THR A 72 3.05 -3.33 1.53
C THR A 72 2.68 -4.52 0.65
N GLY A 73 2.52 -4.31 -0.65
CA GLY A 73 2.20 -5.37 -1.61
C GLY A 73 3.24 -6.48 -1.61
N ILE A 74 4.53 -6.13 -1.69
CA ILE A 74 5.64 -7.09 -1.66
C ILE A 74 5.64 -7.87 -0.33
N LEU A 75 5.48 -7.20 0.81
CA LEU A 75 5.44 -7.86 2.11
C LEU A 75 4.30 -8.86 2.21
N LEU A 76 3.10 -8.51 1.73
CA LEU A 76 1.93 -9.39 1.74
C LEU A 76 2.09 -10.57 0.79
N ILE A 77 2.67 -10.36 -0.40
CA ILE A 77 2.99 -11.44 -1.35
C ILE A 77 3.97 -12.42 -0.71
N VAL A 78 5.08 -11.93 -0.19
CA VAL A 78 6.10 -12.76 0.46
C VAL A 78 5.53 -13.49 1.66
N PHE A 79 4.70 -12.82 2.46
CA PHE A 79 4.00 -13.44 3.58
C PHE A 79 3.08 -14.58 3.13
N GLY A 80 2.24 -14.33 2.12
CA GLY A 80 1.32 -15.34 1.58
C GLY A 80 2.05 -16.62 1.15
N PHE A 81 3.13 -16.49 0.38
CA PHE A 81 3.89 -17.65 -0.08
C PHE A 81 4.65 -18.34 1.07
N ARG A 82 5.25 -17.60 1.99
CA ARG A 82 5.98 -18.19 3.14
C ARG A 82 5.07 -18.94 4.10
N GLN A 83 3.84 -18.48 4.27
CA GLN A 83 2.86 -19.15 5.14
C GLN A 83 2.06 -20.26 4.42
N LYS A 84 2.50 -20.68 3.23
CA LYS A 84 1.84 -21.70 2.41
C LYS A 84 0.39 -21.33 2.05
N LEU A 85 0.12 -20.04 1.84
CA LEU A 85 -1.15 -19.50 1.38
C LEU A 85 -1.00 -19.00 -0.07
N PRO A 86 -0.74 -19.89 -1.07
CA PRO A 86 -0.39 -19.47 -2.41
C PRO A 86 -1.51 -18.64 -3.07
N LEU A 87 -2.77 -18.96 -2.78
CA LEU A 87 -3.90 -18.18 -3.29
C LEU A 87 -3.83 -16.71 -2.84
N ALA A 88 -3.54 -16.45 -1.57
CA ALA A 88 -3.39 -15.08 -1.07
C ALA A 88 -2.21 -14.37 -1.75
N GLY A 89 -1.07 -15.05 -1.90
CA GLY A 89 0.10 -14.52 -2.60
C GLY A 89 -0.22 -14.11 -4.05
N TRP A 90 -0.88 -14.97 -4.82
CA TRP A 90 -1.28 -14.68 -6.20
C TRP A 90 -2.28 -13.54 -6.29
N LEU A 91 -3.27 -13.48 -5.40
CA LEU A 91 -4.25 -12.40 -5.38
C LEU A 91 -3.61 -11.04 -5.07
N PHE A 92 -2.60 -10.98 -4.20
CA PHE A 92 -1.83 -9.75 -3.97
C PHE A 92 -0.98 -9.36 -5.18
N ILE A 93 -0.44 -10.33 -5.94
CA ILE A 93 0.25 -10.04 -7.20
C ILE A 93 -0.73 -9.40 -8.19
N ILE A 94 -1.92 -9.99 -8.37
CA ILE A 94 -2.96 -9.44 -9.27
C ILE A 94 -3.33 -8.02 -8.85
N ASN A 95 -3.53 -7.79 -7.54
CA ASN A 95 -3.81 -6.45 -7.02
C ASN A 95 -2.69 -5.46 -7.34
N LEU A 96 -1.43 -5.83 -7.09
CA LEU A 96 -0.29 -4.95 -7.33
C LEU A 96 -0.12 -4.64 -8.82
N VAL A 97 -0.27 -5.64 -9.70
CA VAL A 97 -0.26 -5.47 -11.16
C VAL A 97 -1.40 -4.53 -11.59
N GLY A 98 -2.60 -4.71 -11.05
CA GLY A 98 -3.75 -3.83 -11.31
C GLY A 98 -3.46 -2.36 -10.97
N ILE A 99 -2.82 -2.10 -9.82
CA ILE A 99 -2.42 -0.75 -9.42
C ILE A 99 -1.43 -0.13 -10.44
N PHE A 100 -0.45 -0.91 -10.92
CA PHE A 100 0.49 -0.42 -11.94
C PHE A 100 -0.18 -0.18 -13.29
N LEU A 101 -1.10 -1.05 -13.71
CA LEU A 101 -1.88 -0.87 -14.93
C LEU A 101 -2.72 0.42 -14.85
N LEU A 102 -3.43 0.65 -13.75
CA LEU A 102 -4.20 1.88 -13.52
C LEU A 102 -3.33 3.13 -13.59
N ASN A 103 -2.14 3.11 -12.98
CA ASN A 103 -1.20 4.23 -13.09
C ASN A 103 -0.69 4.46 -14.52
N GLY A 104 -0.62 3.42 -15.34
CA GLY A 104 -0.29 3.53 -16.76
C GLY A 104 -1.42 4.13 -17.57
N LEU A 105 -2.65 3.63 -17.39
CA LEU A 105 -3.85 4.10 -18.08
C LEU A 105 -4.17 5.56 -17.75
N ALA A 106 -4.05 5.95 -16.49
CA ALA A 106 -4.29 7.33 -16.04
C ALA A 106 -3.34 8.38 -16.65
N ARG A 107 -2.28 7.96 -17.33
CA ARG A 107 -1.33 8.85 -18.04
C ARG A 107 -1.59 8.96 -19.53
N MET A 108 -2.61 8.29 -20.04
CA MET A 108 -2.98 8.37 -21.46
C MET A 108 -3.71 9.70 -21.71
N ASP A 109 -3.32 10.39 -22.78
CA ASP A 109 -3.86 11.73 -23.12
C ASP A 109 -5.34 11.67 -23.53
N ASP A 110 -5.77 10.58 -24.17
CA ASP A 110 -7.14 10.40 -24.65
C ASP A 110 -8.00 9.65 -23.63
N GLN A 111 -8.59 10.37 -22.68
CA GLN A 111 -9.54 9.84 -21.71
C GLN A 111 -10.93 9.65 -22.34
N THR A 112 -11.19 8.46 -22.86
CA THR A 112 -12.51 8.09 -23.39
C THR A 112 -13.41 7.46 -22.31
N ILE A 113 -14.74 7.51 -22.51
CA ILE A 113 -15.71 6.85 -21.62
C ILE A 113 -15.40 5.34 -21.53
N ALA A 114 -15.02 4.71 -22.65
CA ALA A 114 -14.66 3.28 -22.65
C ALA A 114 -13.41 3.02 -21.79
N LEU A 115 -12.40 3.90 -21.83
CA LEU A 115 -11.20 3.78 -21.00
C LEU A 115 -11.53 3.92 -19.52
N GLN A 116 -12.41 4.85 -19.14
CA GLN A 116 -12.86 5.00 -17.75
C GLN A 116 -13.55 3.73 -17.23
N TRP A 117 -14.39 3.09 -18.03
CA TRP A 117 -15.01 1.82 -17.65
C TRP A 117 -13.99 0.70 -17.47
N ILE A 118 -12.94 0.67 -18.29
CA ILE A 118 -11.83 -0.29 -18.15
C ILE A 118 -11.07 -0.01 -16.85
N GLU A 119 -10.74 1.23 -16.56
CA GLU A 119 -10.05 1.64 -15.32
C GLU A 119 -10.86 1.26 -14.08
N GLU A 120 -12.17 1.55 -14.05
CA GLU A 120 -13.04 1.20 -12.92
C GLU A 120 -13.16 -0.32 -12.75
N SER A 121 -13.23 -1.07 -13.86
CA SER A 121 -13.27 -2.53 -13.82
C SER A 121 -11.98 -3.12 -13.24
N ILE A 122 -10.81 -2.66 -13.70
CA ILE A 122 -9.53 -3.08 -13.17
C ILE A 122 -9.40 -2.72 -11.69
N ASN A 123 -9.84 -1.51 -11.31
CA ASN A 123 -9.84 -1.05 -9.94
C ASN A 123 -10.69 -1.94 -9.04
N ALA A 124 -11.94 -2.23 -9.45
CA ALA A 124 -12.84 -3.10 -8.70
C ALA A 124 -12.29 -4.51 -8.53
N ILE A 125 -11.75 -5.12 -9.60
CA ILE A 125 -11.12 -6.45 -9.54
C ILE A 125 -9.92 -6.44 -8.61
N SER A 126 -9.05 -5.42 -8.70
CA SER A 126 -7.85 -5.29 -7.86
C SER A 126 -8.23 -5.22 -6.37
N TRP A 127 -9.20 -4.41 -6.01
CA TRP A 127 -9.67 -4.31 -4.63
C TRP A 127 -10.37 -5.57 -4.13
N LEU A 128 -11.11 -6.26 -4.99
CA LEU A 128 -11.71 -7.55 -4.66
C LEU A 128 -10.63 -8.60 -4.36
N CYS A 129 -9.60 -8.68 -5.20
CA CYS A 129 -8.46 -9.57 -4.97
C CYS A 129 -7.77 -9.24 -3.64
N PHE A 130 -7.53 -7.95 -3.36
CA PHE A 130 -6.96 -7.52 -2.09
C PHE A 130 -7.81 -7.93 -0.89
N ALA A 131 -9.13 -7.72 -0.95
CA ALA A 131 -10.05 -8.06 0.12
C ALA A 131 -10.08 -9.58 0.42
N ILE A 132 -10.16 -10.41 -0.63
CA ILE A 132 -10.14 -11.87 -0.49
C ILE A 132 -8.81 -12.35 0.09
N ALA A 133 -7.68 -11.83 -0.42
CA ALA A 133 -6.35 -12.18 0.07
C ALA A 133 -6.15 -11.77 1.54
N SER A 134 -6.57 -10.57 1.90
CA SER A 134 -6.50 -10.04 3.28
C SER A 134 -7.34 -10.88 4.24
N LYS A 135 -8.56 -11.30 3.82
CA LYS A 135 -9.39 -12.20 4.61
C LYS A 135 -8.69 -13.54 4.87
N LYS A 136 -8.04 -14.12 3.86
CA LYS A 136 -7.28 -15.37 3.99
C LYS A 136 -6.11 -15.24 4.97
N ILE A 137 -5.38 -14.13 4.92
CA ILE A 137 -4.31 -13.85 5.89
C ILE A 137 -4.88 -13.67 7.29
N TYR A 138 -5.99 -12.95 7.43
CA TYR A 138 -6.63 -12.72 8.72
C TYR A 138 -7.09 -14.04 9.36
N GLU A 139 -7.79 -14.90 8.61
CA GLU A 139 -8.23 -16.22 9.06
C GLU A 139 -7.04 -17.06 9.53
N TYR A 140 -5.97 -17.12 8.72
CA TYR A 140 -4.75 -17.83 9.08
C TYR A 140 -4.11 -17.29 10.36
N THR A 141 -4.01 -15.96 10.50
CA THR A 141 -3.37 -15.33 11.65
C THR A 141 -4.20 -15.53 12.93
N ARG A 142 -5.52 -15.42 12.82
CA ARG A 142 -6.43 -15.69 13.94
C ARG A 142 -6.30 -17.14 14.43
N ASP A 143 -6.30 -18.09 13.50
CA ASP A 143 -6.35 -19.52 13.85
C ASP A 143 -5.00 -20.04 14.39
N ASN A 144 -3.88 -19.46 13.95
CA ASN A 144 -2.53 -19.91 14.35
C ASN A 144 -1.90 -19.07 15.48
N PHE A 145 -2.29 -17.81 15.67
CA PHE A 145 -1.65 -16.90 16.63
C PHE A 145 -2.63 -16.34 17.68
N GLY A 146 -3.89 -16.77 17.68
CA GLY A 146 -4.88 -16.40 18.70
C GLY A 146 -5.16 -14.90 18.75
N VAL A 147 -5.01 -14.21 17.64
CA VAL A 147 -5.36 -12.77 17.52
C VAL A 147 -6.88 -12.66 17.60
N LYS A 148 -7.37 -12.24 18.79
CA LYS A 148 -8.78 -11.96 19.05
C LYS A 148 -9.16 -10.55 18.59
#